data_cd9b53bb5ecea630e0270a53df8a7675
#
_entry.id   cd9b53bb5ecea630e0270a53df8a7675
#
_cell.length_a   1.000
_cell.length_b   1.000
_cell.length_c   1.000
_cell.angle_alpha   90.00
_cell.angle_beta   90.00
_cell.angle_gamma   90.00
#
_symmetry.space_group_name_H-M   'P 1'
#
loop_
_entity.id
_entity.type
_entity.pdbx_description
1 polymer ?
#
loop_
_entity_poly.entity_id
_entity_poly.type
_entity_poly.pdbx_seq_one_letter_code
_entity_poly.pdbx_strand_id
1 'polypeptide(L)'
;MGISSDLLNAPKEFLRLFKAGQEAARAGENAKAHELFRQAIEVDPYHEQIWLWLASVVETDEDRRVCFENVLELNPTNPTARRQLQKLEQKALEETLRPDDERPKGLTRRRKVFRLIMVLLILAGSVVAAVLWGTF
;
A
#
# COMPACT_ATOMS: atom_id res chain seq x y z
N MET A 1 -9.10 -13.18 -20.75
CA MET A 1 -9.70 -13.07 -19.41
C MET A 1 -11.13 -12.59 -19.58
N GLY A 2 -12.10 -13.46 -19.28
CA GLY A 2 -13.53 -13.10 -19.39
C GLY A 2 -13.86 -12.03 -18.37
N ILE A 3 -14.68 -11.06 -18.76
CA ILE A 3 -15.29 -10.11 -17.84
C ILE A 3 -16.22 -10.97 -16.96
N SER A 4 -15.97 -10.95 -15.66
CA SER A 4 -16.84 -11.66 -14.70
C SER A 4 -18.25 -11.14 -14.85
N SER A 5 -19.25 -12.04 -14.78
CA SER A 5 -20.66 -11.69 -14.91
C SER A 5 -21.11 -10.56 -13.96
N ASP A 6 -20.41 -10.43 -12.83
CA ASP A 6 -20.65 -9.39 -11.83
C ASP A 6 -20.38 -7.97 -12.35
N LEU A 7 -19.47 -7.80 -13.32
CA LEU A 7 -19.16 -6.50 -13.91
C LEU A 7 -20.18 -6.04 -14.95
N LEU A 8 -21.05 -6.93 -15.44
CA LEU A 8 -22.04 -6.57 -16.47
C LEU A 8 -23.10 -5.57 -15.96
N ASN A 9 -23.36 -5.57 -14.67
CA ASN A 9 -24.34 -4.67 -14.01
C ASN A 9 -23.69 -3.50 -13.27
N ALA A 10 -22.36 -3.39 -13.33
CA ALA A 10 -21.64 -2.33 -12.62
C ALA A 10 -21.93 -0.94 -13.22
N PRO A 11 -21.94 0.13 -12.39
CA PRO A 11 -22.10 1.51 -12.87
C PRO A 11 -21.06 1.87 -13.93
N LYS A 12 -21.46 2.64 -14.94
CA LYS A 12 -20.55 3.07 -16.02
C LYS A 12 -19.31 3.79 -15.51
N GLU A 13 -19.49 4.60 -14.45
CA GLU A 13 -18.39 5.33 -13.82
C GLU A 13 -17.40 4.38 -13.13
N PHE A 14 -17.90 3.37 -12.41
CA PHE A 14 -17.07 2.30 -11.87
C PHE A 14 -16.23 1.62 -12.96
N LEU A 15 -16.87 1.20 -14.05
CA LEU A 15 -16.18 0.52 -15.14
C LEU A 15 -15.10 1.40 -15.79
N ARG A 16 -15.35 2.70 -15.93
CA ARG A 16 -14.38 3.66 -16.46
C ARG A 16 -13.15 3.77 -15.56
N LEU A 17 -13.36 3.96 -14.26
CA LEU A 17 -12.31 4.08 -13.26
C LEU A 17 -11.53 2.77 -13.11
N PHE A 18 -12.24 1.64 -13.05
CA PHE A 18 -11.64 0.32 -12.94
C PHE A 18 -10.72 0.01 -14.13
N LYS A 19 -11.18 0.26 -15.36
CA LYS A 19 -10.39 0.07 -16.58
C LYS A 19 -9.15 0.98 -16.61
N ALA A 20 -9.31 2.25 -16.28
CA ALA A 20 -8.18 3.19 -16.19
C ALA A 20 -7.16 2.76 -15.13
N GLY A 21 -7.63 2.26 -13.98
CA GLY A 21 -6.76 1.70 -12.92
C GLY A 21 -5.97 0.49 -13.40
N GLN A 22 -6.61 -0.43 -14.13
CA GLN A 22 -5.92 -1.59 -14.71
C GLN A 22 -4.85 -1.18 -15.73
N GLU A 23 -5.11 -0.19 -16.56
CA GLU A 23 -4.15 0.34 -17.53
C GLU A 23 -2.95 0.98 -16.82
N ALA A 24 -3.20 1.80 -15.78
CA ALA A 24 -2.14 2.39 -14.96
C ALA A 24 -1.31 1.32 -14.24
N ALA A 25 -1.93 0.30 -13.67
CA ALA A 25 -1.24 -0.82 -13.00
C ALA A 25 -0.33 -1.59 -13.97
N ARG A 26 -0.81 -1.86 -15.20
CA ARG A 26 -0.01 -2.52 -16.24
C ARG A 26 1.15 -1.66 -16.73
N ALA A 27 1.01 -0.34 -16.70
CA ALA A 27 2.07 0.61 -17.00
C ALA A 27 3.08 0.79 -15.85
N GLY A 28 2.85 0.16 -14.68
CA GLY A 28 3.70 0.29 -13.49
C GLY A 28 3.44 1.59 -12.71
N GLU A 29 2.41 2.36 -13.05
CA GLU A 29 2.01 3.59 -12.38
C GLU A 29 1.17 3.27 -11.12
N ASN A 30 1.78 2.56 -10.14
CA ASN A 30 1.06 1.99 -8.99
C ASN A 30 0.31 3.02 -8.16
N ALA A 31 0.90 4.20 -7.93
CA ALA A 31 0.24 5.28 -7.17
C ALA A 31 -1.04 5.79 -7.87
N LYS A 32 -0.99 5.95 -9.18
CA LYS A 32 -2.14 6.34 -9.99
C LYS A 32 -3.20 5.25 -10.06
N ALA A 33 -2.77 3.99 -10.22
CA ALA A 33 -3.67 2.84 -10.21
C ALA A 33 -4.40 2.72 -8.87
N HIS A 34 -3.67 2.87 -7.75
CA HIS A 34 -4.22 2.87 -6.40
C HIS A 34 -5.33 3.92 -6.25
N GLU A 35 -5.06 5.16 -6.67
CA GLU A 35 -6.05 6.25 -6.59
C GLU A 35 -7.30 5.98 -7.45
N LEU A 36 -7.13 5.47 -8.66
CA LEU A 36 -8.24 5.11 -9.54
C LEU A 36 -9.08 3.96 -8.99
N PHE A 37 -8.45 2.95 -8.40
CA PHE A 37 -9.17 1.85 -7.75
C PHE A 37 -9.91 2.33 -6.49
N ARG A 38 -9.32 3.23 -5.71
CA ARG A 38 -9.97 3.83 -4.55
C ARG A 38 -11.24 4.59 -4.95
N GLN A 39 -11.16 5.42 -6.00
CA GLN A 39 -12.33 6.13 -6.54
C GLN A 39 -13.39 5.16 -7.08
N ALA A 40 -13.00 4.07 -7.72
CA ALA A 40 -13.94 3.06 -8.20
C ALA A 40 -14.65 2.36 -7.02
N ILE A 41 -13.96 2.07 -5.93
CA ILE A 41 -14.54 1.51 -4.69
C ILE A 41 -15.56 2.48 -4.05
N GLU A 42 -15.31 3.79 -4.10
CA GLU A 42 -16.28 4.80 -3.64
C GLU A 42 -17.57 4.79 -4.46
N VAL A 43 -17.50 4.44 -5.76
CA VAL A 43 -18.67 4.29 -6.61
C VAL A 43 -19.41 2.99 -6.35
N ASP A 44 -18.68 1.87 -6.28
CA ASP A 44 -19.25 0.56 -6.01
C ASP A 44 -18.21 -0.40 -5.39
N PRO A 45 -18.30 -0.69 -4.09
CA PRO A 45 -17.36 -1.55 -3.39
C PRO A 45 -17.64 -3.06 -3.54
N TYR A 46 -18.78 -3.45 -4.15
CA TYR A 46 -19.31 -4.82 -4.11
C TYR A 46 -18.78 -5.75 -5.21
N HIS A 47 -17.68 -5.39 -5.85
CA HIS A 47 -17.03 -6.21 -6.87
C HIS A 47 -15.69 -6.76 -6.36
N GLU A 48 -15.58 -8.09 -6.21
CA GLU A 48 -14.34 -8.71 -5.72
C GLU A 48 -13.11 -8.40 -6.58
N GLN A 49 -13.31 -8.18 -7.88
CA GLN A 49 -12.23 -7.90 -8.83
C GLN A 49 -11.47 -6.60 -8.51
N ILE A 50 -12.16 -5.57 -8.04
CA ILE A 50 -11.51 -4.29 -7.70
C ILE A 50 -10.54 -4.46 -6.52
N TRP A 51 -10.93 -5.25 -5.51
CA TRP A 51 -10.10 -5.54 -4.36
C TRP A 51 -8.87 -6.40 -4.70
N LEU A 52 -9.03 -7.36 -5.64
CA LEU A 52 -7.90 -8.14 -6.15
C LEU A 52 -6.89 -7.26 -6.90
N TRP A 53 -7.36 -6.31 -7.71
CA TRP A 53 -6.49 -5.37 -8.40
C TRP A 53 -5.84 -4.38 -7.43
N LEU A 54 -6.57 -3.86 -6.46
CA LEU A 54 -6.03 -2.98 -5.43
C LEU A 54 -4.92 -3.70 -4.64
N ALA A 55 -5.11 -4.97 -4.27
CA ALA A 55 -4.10 -5.78 -3.60
C ALA A 55 -2.78 -5.90 -4.38
N SER A 56 -2.82 -5.76 -5.72
CA SER A 56 -1.62 -5.85 -6.56
C SER A 56 -0.78 -4.58 -6.58
N VAL A 57 -1.34 -3.43 -6.21
CA VAL A 57 -0.68 -2.11 -6.30
C VAL A 57 -0.40 -1.47 -4.95
N VAL A 58 -0.98 -1.98 -3.86
CA VAL A 58 -0.66 -1.51 -2.50
C VAL A 58 0.74 -1.96 -2.08
N GLU A 59 1.41 -1.13 -1.28
CA GLU A 59 2.82 -1.35 -0.91
C GLU A 59 2.99 -2.26 0.30
N THR A 60 2.08 -2.18 1.28
CA THR A 60 2.22 -2.90 2.54
C THR A 60 1.50 -4.25 2.53
N ASP A 61 2.03 -5.20 3.28
CA ASP A 61 1.36 -6.49 3.48
C ASP A 61 0.07 -6.35 4.30
N GLU A 62 -0.01 -5.33 5.15
CA GLU A 62 -1.22 -5.02 5.92
C GLU A 62 -2.35 -4.54 4.99
N ASP A 63 -2.09 -3.57 4.12
CA ASP A 63 -3.08 -3.10 3.15
C ASP A 63 -3.52 -4.24 2.20
N ARG A 64 -2.57 -5.10 1.83
CA ARG A 64 -2.85 -6.27 0.99
C ARG A 64 -3.75 -7.28 1.71
N ARG A 65 -3.55 -7.48 3.01
CA ARG A 65 -4.41 -8.31 3.85
C ARG A 65 -5.85 -7.79 3.83
N VAL A 66 -6.03 -6.49 4.11
CA VAL A 66 -7.36 -5.84 4.10
C VAL A 66 -8.06 -6.03 2.76
N CYS A 67 -7.34 -5.89 1.63
CA CYS A 67 -7.92 -6.13 0.31
C CYS A 67 -8.43 -7.58 0.15
N PHE A 68 -7.65 -8.58 0.56
CA PHE A 68 -8.06 -9.98 0.44
C PHE A 68 -9.17 -10.35 1.42
N GLU A 69 -9.23 -9.74 2.60
CA GLU A 69 -10.35 -9.89 3.53
C GLU A 69 -11.65 -9.38 2.92
N ASN A 70 -11.65 -8.20 2.28
CA ASN A 70 -12.79 -7.69 1.53
C ASN A 70 -13.21 -8.62 0.39
N VAL A 71 -12.25 -9.23 -0.32
CA VAL A 71 -12.58 -10.25 -1.34
C VAL A 71 -13.34 -11.43 -0.71
N LEU A 72 -12.91 -11.92 0.46
CA LEU A 72 -13.57 -13.04 1.14
C LEU A 72 -14.90 -12.66 1.78
N GLU A 73 -15.12 -11.41 2.14
CA GLU A 73 -16.44 -10.94 2.56
C GLU A 73 -17.45 -11.00 1.40
N LEU A 74 -17.02 -10.62 0.20
CA LEU A 74 -17.84 -10.67 -1.01
C LEU A 74 -17.98 -12.08 -1.58
N ASN A 75 -16.89 -12.86 -1.56
CA ASN A 75 -16.83 -14.24 -2.05
C ASN A 75 -15.99 -15.10 -1.10
N PRO A 76 -16.63 -15.74 -0.09
CA PRO A 76 -15.95 -16.57 0.90
C PRO A 76 -15.18 -17.76 0.32
N THR A 77 -15.47 -18.16 -0.91
CA THR A 77 -14.84 -19.31 -1.58
C THR A 77 -13.71 -18.92 -2.52
N ASN A 78 -13.38 -17.62 -2.65
CA ASN A 78 -12.35 -17.17 -3.58
C ASN A 78 -10.97 -17.81 -3.27
N PRO A 79 -10.43 -18.67 -4.17
CA PRO A 79 -9.23 -19.44 -3.91
C PRO A 79 -7.97 -18.56 -3.90
N THR A 80 -7.98 -17.47 -4.66
CA THR A 80 -6.86 -16.53 -4.74
C THR A 80 -6.68 -15.79 -3.43
N ALA A 81 -7.75 -15.21 -2.91
CA ALA A 81 -7.72 -14.47 -1.64
C ALA A 81 -7.29 -15.37 -0.47
N ARG A 82 -7.88 -16.57 -0.36
CA ARG A 82 -7.50 -17.55 0.67
C ARG A 82 -6.01 -17.90 0.62
N ARG A 83 -5.49 -18.20 -0.57
CA ARG A 83 -4.07 -18.54 -0.75
C ARG A 83 -3.14 -17.38 -0.39
N GLN A 84 -3.52 -16.17 -0.77
CA GLN A 84 -2.70 -15.00 -0.52
C GLN A 84 -2.70 -14.62 0.97
N LEU A 85 -3.83 -14.68 1.66
CA LEU A 85 -3.90 -14.49 3.11
C LEU A 85 -3.04 -15.50 3.85
N GLN A 86 -3.14 -16.78 3.50
CA GLN A 86 -2.31 -17.83 4.10
C GLN A 86 -0.80 -17.55 3.93
N LYS A 87 -0.39 -17.06 2.76
CA LYS A 87 1.02 -16.66 2.52
C LYS A 87 1.45 -15.48 3.39
N LEU A 88 0.58 -14.47 3.54
CA LEU A 88 0.85 -13.32 4.40
C LEU A 88 0.97 -13.72 5.87
N GLU A 89 0.12 -14.63 6.33
CA GLU A 89 0.18 -15.19 7.69
C GLU A 89 1.47 -15.97 7.94
N GLN A 90 1.85 -16.84 7.00
CA GLN A 90 3.10 -17.60 7.08
C GLN A 90 4.31 -16.66 7.13
N LYS A 91 4.34 -15.63 6.26
CA LYS A 91 5.41 -14.63 6.25
C LYS A 91 5.51 -13.88 7.57
N ALA A 92 4.37 -13.45 8.13
CA ALA A 92 4.32 -12.74 9.41
C ALA A 92 4.81 -13.64 10.56
N LEU A 93 4.44 -14.93 10.54
CA LEU A 93 4.89 -15.91 11.53
C LEU A 93 6.40 -16.15 11.43
N GLU A 94 6.93 -16.35 10.22
CA GLU A 94 8.37 -16.52 9.98
C GLU A 94 9.16 -15.29 10.45
N GLU A 95 8.66 -14.08 10.20
CA GLU A 95 9.30 -12.84 10.63
C GLU A 95 9.29 -12.69 12.15
N THR A 96 8.22 -13.14 12.82
CA THR A 96 8.10 -13.12 14.28
C THR A 96 9.03 -14.15 14.93
N LEU A 97 9.21 -15.33 14.32
CA LEU A 97 10.05 -16.41 14.83
C LEU A 97 11.53 -16.24 14.49
N ARG A 98 11.88 -15.31 13.59
CA ARG A 98 13.28 -15.06 13.22
C ARG A 98 14.04 -14.48 14.40
N PRO A 99 15.22 -15.04 14.75
CA PRO A 99 16.07 -14.48 15.79
C PRO A 99 16.44 -13.02 15.54
N ASP A 100 16.55 -12.22 16.61
CA ASP A 100 16.81 -10.77 16.51
C ASP A 100 18.13 -10.41 15.82
N ASP A 101 19.10 -11.29 15.81
CA ASP A 101 20.39 -11.15 15.14
C ASP A 101 20.30 -11.31 13.61
N GLU A 102 19.30 -12.03 13.12
CA GLU A 102 19.05 -12.22 11.67
C GLU A 102 18.09 -11.16 11.07
N ARG A 103 17.48 -10.33 11.90
CA ARG A 103 16.61 -9.27 11.40
C ARG A 103 17.41 -8.21 10.63
N PRO A 104 16.97 -7.80 9.43
CA PRO A 104 17.68 -6.80 8.67
C PRO A 104 17.76 -5.48 9.44
N LYS A 105 18.95 -5.13 9.92
CA LYS A 105 19.24 -3.92 10.74
C LYS A 105 19.03 -2.59 9.97
N GLY A 106 18.50 -2.63 8.76
CA GLY A 106 18.44 -1.50 7.84
C GLY A 106 17.45 -0.38 8.23
N LEU A 107 16.30 -0.72 8.81
CA LEU A 107 15.26 0.29 9.08
C LEU A 107 15.54 1.13 10.31
N THR A 108 16.12 0.54 11.35
CA THR A 108 16.45 1.27 12.59
C THR A 108 17.64 2.20 12.40
N ARG A 109 18.62 1.81 11.56
CA ARG A 109 19.79 2.63 11.26
C ARG A 109 19.40 3.86 10.42
N ARG A 110 18.52 3.71 9.41
CA ARG A 110 18.03 4.86 8.62
C ARG A 110 17.25 5.86 9.48
N ARG A 111 16.40 5.40 10.39
CA ARG A 111 15.67 6.29 11.31
C ARG A 111 16.60 7.00 12.28
N LYS A 112 17.63 6.32 12.80
CA LYS A 112 18.65 6.94 13.68
C LYS A 112 19.50 7.97 12.92
N VAL A 113 19.94 7.65 11.70
CA VAL A 113 20.70 8.56 10.84
C VAL A 113 19.84 9.77 10.46
N PHE A 114 18.58 9.57 10.09
CA PHE A 114 17.65 10.66 9.76
C PHE A 114 17.41 11.59 10.97
N ARG A 115 17.23 11.04 12.18
CA ARG A 115 17.11 11.83 13.41
C ARG A 115 18.39 12.63 13.71
N LEU A 116 19.56 12.02 13.52
CA LEU A 116 20.86 12.70 13.69
C LEU A 116 21.03 13.85 12.70
N ILE A 117 20.68 13.66 11.43
CA ILE A 117 20.73 14.71 10.40
C ILE A 117 19.77 15.84 10.76
N MET A 118 18.54 15.52 11.20
CA MET A 118 17.55 16.54 11.60
C MET A 118 18.04 17.36 12.82
N VAL A 119 18.64 16.71 13.82
CA VAL A 119 19.21 17.41 14.97
C VAL A 119 20.37 18.31 14.56
N LEU A 120 21.25 17.85 13.68
CA LEU A 120 22.37 18.65 13.16
C LEU A 120 21.89 19.86 12.35
N LEU A 121 20.84 19.71 11.55
CA LEU A 121 20.24 20.83 10.80
C LEU A 121 19.60 21.88 11.72
N ILE A 122 18.95 21.44 12.80
CA ILE A 122 18.37 22.36 13.81
C ILE A 122 19.47 23.13 14.52
N LEU A 123 20.56 22.45 14.92
CA LEU A 123 21.70 23.10 15.58
C LEU A 123 22.43 24.09 14.66
N ALA A 124 22.62 23.72 13.38
CA ALA A 124 23.23 24.61 12.39
C ALA A 124 22.35 25.86 12.13
N GLY A 125 21.03 25.69 12.05
CA GLY A 125 20.07 26.80 11.91
C GLY A 125 20.12 27.79 13.11
N SER A 126 20.29 27.27 14.33
CA SER A 126 20.38 28.07 15.53
C SER A 126 21.67 28.94 15.57
N VAL A 127 22.79 28.42 15.08
CA VAL A 127 24.05 29.16 15.01
C VAL A 127 23.98 30.31 14.00
N VAL A 128 23.36 30.07 12.84
CA VAL A 128 23.19 31.12 11.81
C VAL A 128 22.29 32.25 12.32
N ALA A 129 21.22 31.93 13.03
CA ALA A 129 20.34 32.93 13.63
C ALA A 129 21.04 33.78 14.70
N ALA A 130 21.90 33.18 15.53
CA ALA A 130 22.67 33.88 16.55
C ALA A 130 23.72 34.83 15.95
N VAL A 131 24.36 34.44 14.85
CA VAL A 131 25.35 35.29 14.15
C VAL A 131 24.67 36.48 13.45
N LEU A 132 23.49 36.27 12.87
CA LEU A 132 22.74 37.35 12.21
C LEU A 132 22.12 38.35 13.19
N TRP A 133 21.81 37.92 14.42
CA TRP A 133 21.28 38.83 15.46
C TRP A 133 22.38 39.52 16.29
N GLY A 134 23.60 39.01 16.27
CA GLY A 134 24.73 39.61 16.99
C GLY A 134 25.47 40.72 16.25
N THR A 135 25.04 41.08 15.02
CA THR A 135 25.67 42.11 14.18
C THR A 135 24.86 43.40 14.05
N PHE A 136 23.84 43.60 14.91
CA PHE A 136 23.14 44.89 15.06
C PHE A 136 23.33 45.49 16.43
#